data_bc990a0597a2aa9f5c65d75573ea663f
#
_entry.id   bc990a0597a2aa9f5c65d75573ea663f
#
_cell.length_a   1.000
_cell.length_b   1.000
_cell.length_c   1.000
_cell.angle_alpha   90.00
_cell.angle_beta   90.00
_cell.angle_gamma   90.00
#
_symmetry.space_group_name_H-M   'P 1'
#
loop_
_entity.id
_entity.type
_entity.pdbx_description
1 polymer ?
#
loop_
_entity_poly.entity_id
_entity_poly.type
_entity_poly.pdbx_seq_one_letter_code
_entity_poly.pdbx_strand_id
1 'polypeptide(L)'
;IVLRKNAFRCHEAQIGSDILKNTELNAIVQSQEYDFLRTNKHLGKNILFLTLSGSHAYGTNVEGSDIDIRGAAGSPDILGFNHFKQVIDNKTDTVIFAIGKFVSMLVQCNPNIIELLGNAPELYANMTPEGKMLLDNKELFLSKRVACSYGGFANDQLRRLQMGLLRNGNSPEWLKNKFEKRSLERVLAAQNKLDDFSLSIGEDEDEDGKHPLLISGNMSNYPVTSLKSIKGLCTTIEQYEKPQNPKALKDAVHINKHAMHIVRLYYTAFDILEQGKIITRRDKEHEELLAIRNGKYMR
;
A
#
# COMPACT_ATOMS: atom_id res chain seq x y z
N ILE A 1 -12.27 2.44 -20.20
CA ILE A 1 -12.62 1.01 -19.92
C ILE A 1 -12.45 0.15 -21.17
N VAL A 2 -12.79 0.67 -22.36
CA VAL A 2 -12.73 -0.11 -23.62
C VAL A 2 -11.31 -0.23 -24.20
N LEU A 3 -10.43 0.75 -23.94
CA LEU A 3 -9.04 0.74 -24.45
C LEU A 3 -8.08 -0.19 -23.71
N ARG A 4 -8.37 -0.54 -22.45
CA ARG A 4 -7.56 -1.52 -21.68
C ARG A 4 -7.68 -2.96 -22.23
N LYS A 5 -8.72 -3.29 -22.99
CA LYS A 5 -8.95 -4.64 -23.54
C LYS A 5 -8.29 -4.89 -24.89
N ASN A 6 -7.85 -3.86 -25.61
CA ASN A 6 -7.34 -4.02 -26.99
C ASN A 6 -5.83 -3.94 -27.14
N ALA A 7 -5.06 -3.64 -26.08
CA ALA A 7 -3.60 -3.52 -26.18
C ALA A 7 -2.85 -4.86 -26.08
N PHE A 8 -3.48 -5.92 -25.58
CA PHE A 8 -2.81 -7.22 -25.40
C PHE A 8 -3.70 -8.39 -25.83
N ARG A 9 -3.89 -8.55 -27.15
CA ARG A 9 -4.14 -9.86 -27.74
C ARG A 9 -2.80 -10.43 -28.20
N CYS A 10 -2.12 -11.10 -27.33
CA CYS A 10 -1.08 -12.05 -27.70
C CYS A 10 -1.56 -13.47 -27.43
N HIS A 11 -1.24 -14.33 -28.39
CA HIS A 11 -1.63 -15.70 -28.58
C HIS A 11 -1.53 -16.61 -27.35
N GLU A 12 -2.41 -17.60 -27.34
CA GLU A 12 -2.48 -18.73 -26.41
C GLU A 12 -1.16 -19.49 -26.26
N ALA A 13 -0.99 -20.03 -25.08
CA ALA A 13 -0.02 -21.03 -24.63
C ALA A 13 1.39 -20.52 -24.32
N GLN A 14 1.57 -20.12 -23.06
CA GLN A 14 2.59 -20.72 -22.18
C GLN A 14 2.50 -20.04 -20.80
N ILE A 15 2.41 -20.82 -19.74
CA ILE A 15 2.55 -20.39 -18.35
C ILE A 15 4.00 -19.94 -18.15
N GLY A 16 4.24 -18.67 -18.46
CA GLY A 16 5.47 -17.94 -18.22
C GLY A 16 5.08 -16.48 -18.17
N SER A 17 5.23 -15.84 -17.04
CA SER A 17 5.03 -14.41 -16.89
C SER A 17 5.92 -13.69 -17.89
N ASP A 18 5.34 -13.23 -19.00
CA ASP A 18 6.07 -12.42 -19.98
C ASP A 18 6.63 -11.21 -19.27
N ILE A 19 7.96 -11.15 -19.15
CA ILE A 19 8.67 -9.99 -18.62
C ILE A 19 8.49 -8.89 -19.66
N LEU A 20 7.80 -7.81 -19.28
CA LEU A 20 7.76 -6.59 -20.08
C LEU A 20 9.21 -6.15 -20.33
N LYS A 21 9.62 -6.22 -21.58
CA LYS A 21 10.98 -5.82 -21.98
C LYS A 21 11.10 -4.31 -21.96
N ASN A 22 12.32 -3.80 -21.82
CA ASN A 22 12.62 -2.35 -21.84
C ASN A 22 11.98 -1.65 -23.06
N THR A 23 11.98 -2.30 -24.24
CA THR A 23 11.35 -1.77 -25.46
C THR A 23 9.85 -1.57 -25.30
N GLU A 24 9.16 -2.47 -24.61
CA GLU A 24 7.72 -2.39 -24.37
C GLU A 24 7.41 -1.32 -23.34
N LEU A 25 8.18 -1.24 -22.25
CA LEU A 25 8.04 -0.18 -21.25
C LEU A 25 8.29 1.20 -21.87
N ASN A 26 9.31 1.34 -22.71
CA ASN A 26 9.57 2.58 -23.44
C ASN A 26 8.42 2.94 -24.38
N ALA A 27 7.81 1.97 -25.08
CA ALA A 27 6.65 2.22 -25.92
C ALA A 27 5.44 2.69 -25.10
N ILE A 28 5.21 2.09 -23.93
CA ILE A 28 4.14 2.47 -23.01
C ILE A 28 4.31 3.92 -22.53
N VAL A 29 5.48 4.29 -22.01
CA VAL A 29 5.74 5.64 -21.49
C VAL A 29 5.78 6.72 -22.57
N GLN A 30 5.96 6.34 -23.84
CA GLN A 30 5.88 7.25 -24.99
C GLN A 30 4.46 7.41 -25.53
N SER A 31 3.49 6.60 -25.10
CA SER A 31 2.11 6.70 -25.56
C SER A 31 1.44 8.01 -25.12
N GLN A 32 0.34 8.37 -25.77
CA GLN A 32 -0.43 9.59 -25.48
C GLN A 32 -0.96 9.61 -24.04
N GLU A 33 -1.26 8.46 -23.46
CA GLU A 33 -1.76 8.33 -22.09
C GLU A 33 -0.74 8.85 -21.07
N TYR A 34 0.55 8.79 -21.41
CA TYR A 34 1.67 9.23 -20.57
C TYR A 34 2.26 10.60 -20.97
N ASP A 35 1.51 11.41 -21.74
CA ASP A 35 1.97 12.75 -22.16
C ASP A 35 2.33 13.67 -20.99
N PHE A 36 1.70 13.49 -19.83
CA PHE A 36 2.03 14.24 -18.62
C PHE A 36 3.49 14.06 -18.19
N LEU A 37 4.15 12.94 -18.52
CA LEU A 37 5.57 12.74 -18.25
C LEU A 37 6.44 13.76 -19.01
N ARG A 38 5.98 14.27 -20.15
CA ARG A 38 6.67 15.22 -21.02
C ARG A 38 6.24 16.67 -20.78
N THR A 39 4.95 16.86 -20.49
CA THR A 39 4.32 18.19 -20.41
C THR A 39 4.29 18.78 -19.01
N ASN A 40 4.39 17.96 -17.96
CA ASN A 40 4.40 18.46 -16.60
C ASN A 40 5.69 19.24 -16.31
N LYS A 41 5.55 20.43 -15.75
CA LYS A 41 6.66 21.37 -15.47
C LYS A 41 7.79 20.82 -14.57
N HIS A 42 7.48 19.79 -13.77
CA HIS A 42 8.44 19.16 -12.85
C HIS A 42 9.10 17.92 -13.43
N LEU A 43 8.59 17.42 -14.55
CA LEU A 43 9.02 16.17 -15.18
C LEU A 43 9.84 16.46 -16.46
N GLY A 44 9.55 15.78 -17.54
CA GLY A 44 10.27 15.90 -18.81
C GLY A 44 11.74 15.53 -18.67
N LYS A 45 12.62 16.45 -19.00
CA LYS A 45 14.08 16.28 -18.89
C LYS A 45 14.61 16.07 -17.47
N ASN A 46 13.79 16.36 -16.46
CA ASN A 46 14.18 16.20 -15.06
C ASN A 46 13.96 14.75 -14.55
N ILE A 47 13.32 13.87 -15.31
CA ILE A 47 13.13 12.47 -14.93
C ILE A 47 14.50 11.79 -14.89
N LEU A 48 14.86 11.22 -13.75
CA LEU A 48 16.12 10.50 -13.55
C LEU A 48 16.00 9.06 -14.02
N PHE A 49 14.90 8.42 -13.70
CA PHE A 49 14.51 7.10 -14.20
C PHE A 49 13.01 6.86 -14.00
N LEU A 50 12.48 5.94 -14.79
CA LEU A 50 11.18 5.32 -14.61
C LEU A 50 11.37 3.81 -14.49
N THR A 51 10.55 3.15 -13.71
CA THR A 51 10.59 1.69 -13.57
C THR A 51 9.21 1.12 -13.28
N LEU A 52 9.03 -0.14 -13.61
CA LEU A 52 7.85 -0.89 -13.18
C LEU A 52 7.86 -1.10 -11.68
N SER A 53 6.67 -1.16 -11.10
CA SER A 53 6.41 -1.48 -9.71
C SER A 53 5.30 -2.53 -9.62
N GLY A 54 4.89 -2.86 -8.40
CA GLY A 54 3.76 -3.75 -8.20
C GLY A 54 4.00 -5.16 -8.72
N SER A 55 2.92 -5.82 -9.14
CA SER A 55 2.96 -7.23 -9.52
C SER A 55 3.89 -7.54 -10.69
N HIS A 56 4.04 -6.63 -11.63
CA HIS A 56 4.97 -6.80 -12.77
C HIS A 56 6.44 -6.80 -12.33
N ALA A 57 6.81 -5.93 -11.40
CA ALA A 57 8.17 -5.89 -10.86
C ALA A 57 8.49 -7.14 -10.03
N TYR A 58 7.49 -7.65 -9.30
CA TYR A 58 7.65 -8.82 -8.44
C TYR A 58 7.61 -10.16 -9.19
N GLY A 59 7.16 -10.15 -10.44
CA GLY A 59 6.89 -11.36 -11.22
C GLY A 59 5.65 -12.12 -10.74
N THR A 60 4.73 -11.45 -10.05
CA THR A 60 3.49 -12.03 -9.52
C THR A 60 2.23 -11.51 -10.24
N ASN A 61 2.41 -10.90 -11.42
CA ASN A 61 1.32 -10.42 -12.25
C ASN A 61 0.50 -11.60 -12.80
N VAL A 62 -0.78 -11.34 -13.00
CA VAL A 62 -1.73 -12.24 -13.67
C VAL A 62 -2.37 -11.48 -14.81
N GLU A 63 -3.11 -12.17 -15.68
CA GLU A 63 -3.86 -11.54 -16.76
C GLU A 63 -4.75 -10.40 -16.20
N GLY A 64 -4.67 -9.22 -16.82
CA GLY A 64 -5.39 -8.03 -16.37
C GLY A 64 -4.76 -7.29 -15.17
N SER A 65 -3.54 -7.65 -14.74
CA SER A 65 -2.81 -6.87 -13.74
C SER A 65 -2.49 -5.46 -14.26
N ASP A 66 -2.70 -4.45 -13.41
CA ASP A 66 -2.38 -3.06 -13.73
C ASP A 66 -0.87 -2.85 -13.87
N ILE A 67 -0.49 -1.93 -14.76
CA ILE A 67 0.90 -1.51 -14.94
C ILE A 67 1.15 -0.31 -14.02
N ASP A 68 1.93 -0.53 -12.98
CA ASP A 68 2.33 0.49 -12.01
C ASP A 68 3.67 1.09 -12.41
N ILE A 69 3.76 2.38 -12.68
CA ILE A 69 5.02 3.06 -12.98
C ILE A 69 5.42 3.95 -11.82
N ARG A 70 6.65 3.81 -11.40
CA ARG A 70 7.27 4.64 -10.37
C ARG A 70 8.58 5.21 -10.90
N GLY A 71 9.00 6.35 -10.35
CA GLY A 71 10.26 6.95 -10.77
C GLY A 71 10.71 8.06 -9.84
N ALA A 72 11.85 8.64 -10.17
CA ALA A 72 12.39 9.82 -9.52
C ALA A 72 12.67 10.92 -10.53
N ALA A 73 12.47 12.16 -10.12
CA ALA A 73 12.80 13.34 -10.91
C ALA A 73 13.67 14.29 -10.10
N GLY A 74 14.68 14.87 -10.76
CA GLY A 74 15.47 15.96 -10.24
C GLY A 74 14.58 17.19 -10.01
N SER A 75 15.04 18.08 -9.14
CA SER A 75 14.46 19.42 -9.01
C SER A 75 15.49 20.43 -9.43
N PRO A 76 15.16 21.36 -10.33
CA PRO A 76 16.05 22.47 -10.64
C PRO A 76 16.24 23.43 -9.45
N ASP A 77 15.38 23.32 -8.46
CA ASP A 77 15.39 24.13 -7.26
C ASP A 77 16.10 23.42 -6.11
N ILE A 78 17.43 23.48 -6.14
CA ILE A 78 18.31 22.89 -5.11
C ILE A 78 18.09 23.53 -3.73
N LEU A 79 17.61 24.78 -3.68
CA LEU A 79 17.41 25.51 -2.44
C LEU A 79 16.07 25.22 -1.76
N GLY A 80 15.22 24.37 -2.38
CA GLY A 80 13.99 23.89 -1.76
C GLY A 80 12.84 24.90 -1.65
N PHE A 81 12.92 26.02 -2.36
CA PHE A 81 11.85 27.02 -2.37
C PHE A 81 10.61 26.57 -3.16
N ASN A 82 10.78 25.58 -4.02
CA ASN A 82 9.69 25.01 -4.79
C ASN A 82 9.30 23.64 -4.21
N HIS A 83 8.19 23.58 -3.51
CA HIS A 83 7.75 22.41 -2.74
C HIS A 83 7.26 21.23 -3.60
N PHE A 84 7.95 20.95 -4.70
CA PHE A 84 7.70 19.74 -5.47
C PHE A 84 8.06 18.51 -4.63
N LYS A 85 7.08 17.69 -4.33
CA LYS A 85 7.28 16.42 -3.58
C LYS A 85 7.10 15.21 -4.48
N GLN A 86 6.06 15.22 -5.32
CA GLN A 86 5.74 14.14 -6.25
C GLN A 86 4.68 14.59 -7.26
N VAL A 87 4.65 13.91 -8.40
CA VAL A 87 3.55 13.95 -9.36
C VAL A 87 2.85 12.61 -9.31
N ILE A 88 1.52 12.62 -9.22
CA ILE A 88 0.67 11.42 -9.21
C ILE A 88 -0.29 11.52 -10.38
N ASP A 89 -0.34 10.48 -11.21
CA ASP A 89 -1.38 10.28 -12.19
C ASP A 89 -2.19 9.03 -11.84
N ASN A 90 -3.45 9.24 -11.45
CA ASN A 90 -4.33 8.15 -11.00
C ASN A 90 -4.89 7.32 -12.17
N LYS A 91 -4.81 7.83 -13.40
CA LYS A 91 -5.31 7.10 -14.58
C LYS A 91 -4.37 5.96 -14.96
N THR A 92 -3.07 6.24 -14.88
CA THR A 92 -2.00 5.31 -15.25
C THR A 92 -1.35 4.66 -14.03
N ASP A 93 -1.84 4.93 -12.83
CA ASP A 93 -1.21 4.53 -11.55
C ASP A 93 0.30 4.85 -11.52
N THR A 94 0.64 6.08 -11.95
CA THR A 94 2.03 6.52 -12.02
C THR A 94 2.35 7.50 -10.89
N VAL A 95 3.49 7.28 -10.22
CA VAL A 95 3.98 8.20 -9.19
C VAL A 95 5.46 8.49 -9.42
N ILE A 96 5.77 9.75 -9.65
CA ILE A 96 7.14 10.24 -9.81
C ILE A 96 7.49 11.12 -8.62
N PHE A 97 8.49 10.69 -7.86
CA PHE A 97 8.93 11.39 -6.66
C PHE A 97 10.00 12.41 -6.98
N ALA A 98 9.96 13.57 -6.30
CA ALA A 98 11.12 14.45 -6.27
C ALA A 98 12.30 13.74 -5.61
N ILE A 99 13.52 13.95 -6.13
CA ILE A 99 14.72 13.23 -5.67
C ILE A 99 14.93 13.36 -4.15
N GLY A 100 14.73 14.53 -3.57
CA GLY A 100 14.87 14.74 -2.13
C GLY A 100 13.90 13.86 -1.31
N LYS A 101 12.63 13.76 -1.76
CA LYS A 101 11.66 12.87 -1.14
C LYS A 101 12.03 11.41 -1.35
N PHE A 102 12.46 11.05 -2.56
CA PHE A 102 12.85 9.69 -2.91
C PHE A 102 13.99 9.20 -2.01
N VAL A 103 15.07 9.99 -1.89
CA VAL A 103 16.21 9.68 -1.02
C VAL A 103 15.79 9.62 0.46
N SER A 104 14.94 10.54 0.92
CA SER A 104 14.41 10.49 2.29
C SER A 104 13.69 9.17 2.58
N MET A 105 12.90 8.68 1.63
CA MET A 105 12.19 7.39 1.76
C MET A 105 13.15 6.20 1.67
N LEU A 106 14.23 6.28 0.88
CA LEU A 106 15.29 5.28 0.86
C LEU A 106 15.99 5.15 2.22
N VAL A 107 16.39 6.28 2.81
CA VAL A 107 17.02 6.31 4.15
C VAL A 107 16.08 5.77 5.23
N GLN A 108 14.77 5.89 5.04
CA GLN A 108 13.76 5.29 5.91
C GLN A 108 13.52 3.80 5.63
N CYS A 109 14.21 3.22 4.66
CA CYS A 109 14.00 1.85 4.19
C CYS A 109 12.54 1.56 3.82
N ASN A 110 11.87 2.54 3.18
CA ASN A 110 10.48 2.35 2.76
C ASN A 110 10.41 1.22 1.72
N PRO A 111 9.63 0.15 1.94
CA PRO A 111 9.58 -1.00 1.04
C PRO A 111 9.27 -0.63 -0.40
N ASN A 112 8.26 0.23 -0.62
CA ASN A 112 7.85 0.62 -1.98
C ASN A 112 8.93 1.35 -2.78
N ILE A 113 9.93 1.92 -2.10
CA ILE A 113 11.00 2.69 -2.74
C ILE A 113 12.29 1.86 -2.81
N ILE A 114 12.64 1.15 -1.74
CA ILE A 114 13.80 0.25 -1.72
C ILE A 114 13.69 -0.79 -2.84
N GLU A 115 12.52 -1.39 -3.01
CA GLU A 115 12.27 -2.42 -4.02
C GLU A 115 12.46 -1.90 -5.46
N LEU A 116 12.25 -0.60 -5.70
CA LEU A 116 12.51 -0.01 -7.03
C LEU A 116 14.00 -0.11 -7.42
N LEU A 117 14.91 -0.07 -6.45
CA LEU A 117 16.36 -0.19 -6.70
C LEU A 117 16.80 -1.65 -6.94
N GLY A 118 15.95 -2.61 -6.65
CA GLY A 118 16.20 -4.05 -6.86
C GLY A 118 15.61 -4.62 -8.14
N ASN A 119 15.00 -3.79 -8.98
CA ASN A 119 14.44 -4.23 -10.25
C ASN A 119 15.54 -4.68 -11.23
N ALA A 120 15.20 -5.59 -12.12
CA ALA A 120 16.06 -5.98 -13.21
C ALA A 120 16.28 -4.81 -14.20
N PRO A 121 17.45 -4.70 -14.84
CA PRO A 121 17.77 -3.59 -15.76
C PRO A 121 16.72 -3.36 -16.86
N GLU A 122 16.07 -4.42 -17.31
CA GLU A 122 15.05 -4.40 -18.36
C GLU A 122 13.77 -3.68 -17.95
N LEU A 123 13.56 -3.51 -16.64
CA LEU A 123 12.36 -2.87 -16.07
C LEU A 123 12.51 -1.35 -15.88
N TYR A 124 13.63 -0.77 -16.33
CA TYR A 124 13.84 0.67 -16.26
C TYR A 124 13.70 1.33 -17.63
N ALA A 125 13.13 2.53 -17.61
CA ALA A 125 13.08 3.44 -18.75
C ALA A 125 13.63 4.81 -18.36
N ASN A 126 14.02 5.63 -19.34
CA ASN A 126 14.53 7.00 -19.16
C ASN A 126 15.67 7.11 -18.14
N MET A 127 16.56 6.12 -18.07
CA MET A 127 17.68 6.10 -17.13
C MET A 127 18.72 7.16 -17.47
N THR A 128 18.93 8.14 -16.58
CA THR A 128 20.01 9.13 -16.69
C THR A 128 21.27 8.65 -15.95
N PRO A 129 22.44 9.30 -16.18
CA PRO A 129 23.65 9.00 -15.41
C PRO A 129 23.46 9.15 -13.89
N GLU A 130 22.71 10.17 -13.44
CA GLU A 130 22.41 10.40 -12.03
C GLU A 130 21.47 9.31 -11.46
N GLY A 131 20.48 8.91 -12.24
CA GLY A 131 19.61 7.77 -11.90
C GLY A 131 20.43 6.48 -11.77
N LYS A 132 21.34 6.24 -12.71
CA LYS A 132 22.26 5.10 -12.67
C LYS A 132 23.18 5.15 -11.44
N MET A 133 23.75 6.31 -11.12
CA MET A 133 24.59 6.48 -9.93
C MET A 133 23.83 6.09 -8.65
N LEU A 134 22.54 6.43 -8.56
CA LEU A 134 21.71 6.04 -7.42
C LEU A 134 21.53 4.52 -7.32
N LEU A 135 21.30 3.85 -8.46
CA LEU A 135 21.17 2.39 -8.52
C LEU A 135 22.49 1.67 -8.20
N ASP A 136 23.61 2.18 -8.73
CA ASP A 136 24.94 1.58 -8.51
C ASP A 136 25.38 1.68 -7.04
N ASN A 137 24.81 2.64 -6.28
CA ASN A 137 25.08 2.85 -4.85
C ASN A 137 23.91 2.45 -3.94
N LYS A 138 22.98 1.61 -4.40
CA LYS A 138 21.77 1.22 -3.66
C LYS A 138 22.04 0.63 -2.29
N GLU A 139 23.16 -0.02 -2.10
CA GLU A 139 23.55 -0.66 -0.82
C GLU A 139 23.76 0.34 0.31
N LEU A 140 24.09 1.60 -0.01
CA LEU A 140 24.24 2.66 0.99
C LEU A 140 22.91 2.97 1.74
N PHE A 141 21.78 2.61 1.17
CA PHE A 141 20.46 2.83 1.78
C PHE A 141 19.98 1.67 2.64
N LEU A 142 20.72 0.54 2.64
CA LEU A 142 20.33 -0.64 3.40
C LEU A 142 20.79 -0.52 4.85
N SER A 143 19.89 -0.72 5.78
CA SER A 143 20.17 -0.66 7.20
C SER A 143 19.25 -1.59 7.99
N LYS A 144 19.58 -1.82 9.27
CA LYS A 144 18.73 -2.59 10.20
C LYS A 144 17.31 -2.01 10.37
N ARG A 145 17.09 -0.77 9.91
CA ARG A 145 15.76 -0.13 9.88
C ARG A 145 14.75 -0.90 9.04
N VAL A 146 15.23 -1.70 8.08
CA VAL A 146 14.41 -2.62 7.27
C VAL A 146 13.52 -3.49 8.16
N ALA A 147 14.01 -4.01 9.29
CA ALA A 147 13.21 -4.83 10.18
C ALA A 147 11.92 -4.11 10.67
N CYS A 148 12.07 -2.85 11.09
CA CYS A 148 10.92 -2.05 11.55
C CYS A 148 10.03 -1.60 10.38
N SER A 149 10.64 -1.17 9.27
CA SER A 149 9.91 -0.63 8.12
C SER A 149 9.10 -1.73 7.43
N TYR A 150 9.73 -2.81 7.02
CA TYR A 150 9.05 -3.93 6.37
C TYR A 150 8.07 -4.64 7.30
N GLY A 151 8.42 -4.80 8.59
CA GLY A 151 7.51 -5.32 9.61
C GLY A 151 6.26 -4.46 9.77
N GLY A 152 6.39 -3.14 9.75
CA GLY A 152 5.26 -2.20 9.76
C GLY A 152 4.35 -2.37 8.55
N PHE A 153 4.93 -2.42 7.34
CA PHE A 153 4.16 -2.66 6.12
C PHE A 153 3.48 -4.03 6.09
N ALA A 154 4.16 -5.08 6.55
CA ALA A 154 3.58 -6.42 6.65
C ALA A 154 2.41 -6.44 7.64
N ASN A 155 2.52 -5.75 8.78
CA ASN A 155 1.43 -5.59 9.74
C ASN A 155 0.23 -4.84 9.14
N ASP A 156 0.45 -3.81 8.33
CA ASP A 156 -0.64 -3.12 7.64
C ASP A 156 -1.34 -4.03 6.61
N GLN A 157 -0.59 -4.84 5.88
CA GLN A 157 -1.17 -5.86 5.00
C GLN A 157 -1.95 -6.92 5.79
N LEU A 158 -1.42 -7.39 6.93
CA LEU A 158 -2.11 -8.32 7.83
C LEU A 158 -3.43 -7.75 8.34
N ARG A 159 -3.45 -6.47 8.72
CA ARG A 159 -4.68 -5.77 9.11
C ARG A 159 -5.70 -5.75 7.97
N ARG A 160 -5.26 -5.45 6.75
CA ARG A 160 -6.14 -5.43 5.57
C ARG A 160 -6.71 -6.82 5.26
N LEU A 161 -5.88 -7.86 5.39
CA LEU A 161 -6.31 -9.25 5.27
C LEU A 161 -7.36 -9.60 6.34
N GLN A 162 -7.06 -9.33 7.61
CA GLN A 162 -7.96 -9.61 8.73
C GLN A 162 -9.31 -8.89 8.58
N MET A 163 -9.28 -7.61 8.18
CA MET A 163 -10.49 -6.83 7.93
C MET A 163 -11.28 -7.36 6.71
N GLY A 164 -10.58 -7.83 5.69
CA GLY A 164 -11.22 -8.49 4.54
C GLY A 164 -11.95 -9.76 4.95
N LEU A 165 -11.31 -10.62 5.75
CA LEU A 165 -11.91 -11.85 6.26
C LEU A 165 -13.14 -11.59 7.14
N LEU A 166 -13.05 -10.60 8.04
CA LEU A 166 -14.18 -10.20 8.88
C LEU A 166 -15.39 -9.75 8.05
N ARG A 167 -15.15 -8.92 7.04
CA ARG A 167 -16.21 -8.38 6.16
C ARG A 167 -16.88 -9.45 5.31
N ASN A 168 -16.16 -10.48 4.93
CA ASN A 168 -16.71 -11.57 4.11
C ASN A 168 -17.50 -12.61 4.93
N GLY A 169 -17.65 -12.42 6.24
CA GLY A 169 -18.40 -13.34 7.09
C GLY A 169 -17.73 -14.70 7.35
N ASN A 170 -16.64 -15.00 6.65
CA ASN A 170 -15.90 -16.27 6.75
C ASN A 170 -14.74 -16.21 7.74
N SER A 171 -14.79 -15.28 8.69
CA SER A 171 -13.73 -15.14 9.67
C SER A 171 -13.84 -16.19 10.77
N PRO A 172 -12.72 -16.79 11.21
CA PRO A 172 -12.69 -17.62 12.39
C PRO A 172 -13.22 -16.87 13.63
N GLU A 173 -13.91 -17.56 14.52
CA GLU A 173 -14.53 -16.95 15.70
C GLU A 173 -13.51 -16.25 16.61
N TRP A 174 -12.30 -16.81 16.75
CA TRP A 174 -11.22 -16.15 17.51
C TRP A 174 -10.85 -14.78 16.94
N LEU A 175 -10.98 -14.57 15.61
CA LEU A 175 -10.68 -13.29 14.97
C LEU A 175 -11.80 -12.28 15.24
N LYS A 176 -13.06 -12.71 15.20
CA LYS A 176 -14.22 -11.89 15.58
C LYS A 176 -14.08 -11.40 17.02
N ASN A 177 -13.92 -12.33 17.95
CA ASN A 177 -13.77 -12.03 19.38
C ASN A 177 -12.59 -11.08 19.67
N LYS A 178 -11.47 -11.27 18.96
CA LYS A 178 -10.30 -10.37 19.09
C LYS A 178 -10.60 -8.94 18.63
N PHE A 179 -11.38 -8.78 17.56
CA PHE A 179 -11.74 -7.45 17.07
C PHE A 179 -12.78 -6.78 17.96
N GLU A 180 -13.79 -7.50 18.40
CA GLU A 180 -14.80 -7.01 19.34
C GLU A 180 -14.16 -6.55 20.65
N LYS A 181 -13.30 -7.39 21.24
CA LYS A 181 -12.56 -7.02 22.45
C LYS A 181 -11.71 -5.77 22.26
N ARG A 182 -10.94 -5.68 21.16
CA ARG A 182 -10.11 -4.48 20.86
C ARG A 182 -10.95 -3.24 20.60
N SER A 183 -12.09 -3.37 19.97
CA SER A 183 -12.99 -2.24 19.73
C SER A 183 -13.56 -1.73 21.04
N LEU A 184 -14.00 -2.63 21.92
CA LEU A 184 -14.47 -2.29 23.25
C LEU A 184 -13.36 -1.63 24.10
N GLU A 185 -12.15 -2.19 24.11
CA GLU A 185 -10.99 -1.60 24.82
C GLU A 185 -10.70 -0.18 24.34
N ARG A 186 -10.84 0.12 23.04
CA ARG A 186 -10.66 1.48 22.50
C ARG A 186 -11.75 2.43 22.95
N VAL A 187 -13.00 1.98 22.98
CA VAL A 187 -14.12 2.78 23.47
C VAL A 187 -13.90 3.12 24.96
N LEU A 188 -13.58 2.11 25.76
CA LEU A 188 -13.30 2.30 27.19
C LEU A 188 -12.08 3.21 27.43
N ALA A 189 -11.01 3.06 26.65
CA ALA A 189 -9.83 3.93 26.75
C ALA A 189 -10.14 5.38 26.34
N ALA A 190 -11.08 5.59 25.40
CA ALA A 190 -11.54 6.91 25.03
C ALA A 190 -12.44 7.53 26.13
N GLN A 191 -13.30 6.71 26.77
CA GLN A 191 -14.12 7.11 27.92
C GLN A 191 -13.27 7.60 29.08
N ASN A 192 -12.19 6.89 29.44
CA ASN A 192 -11.30 7.23 30.55
C ASN A 192 -10.61 8.59 30.41
N LYS A 193 -10.72 9.24 29.26
CA LYS A 193 -10.21 10.59 29.00
C LYS A 193 -11.26 11.68 29.19
N LEU A 194 -12.47 11.30 29.53
CA LEU A 194 -13.63 12.21 29.70
C LEU A 194 -14.19 11.99 31.08
N ASP A 195 -13.69 12.77 32.06
CA ASP A 195 -14.05 12.62 33.49
C ASP A 195 -15.55 12.85 33.78
N ASP A 196 -16.22 13.62 32.90
CA ASP A 196 -17.62 14.04 33.09
C ASP A 196 -18.62 13.21 32.26
N PHE A 197 -18.18 12.17 31.58
CA PHE A 197 -19.04 11.36 30.72
C PHE A 197 -18.90 9.87 31.01
N SER A 198 -20.03 9.17 30.93
CA SER A 198 -20.07 7.71 31.01
C SER A 198 -20.64 7.10 29.72
N LEU A 199 -20.13 5.95 29.35
CA LEU A 199 -20.68 5.11 28.27
C LEU A 199 -21.44 3.96 28.90
N SER A 200 -22.61 3.65 28.36
CA SER A 200 -23.40 2.47 28.69
C SER A 200 -23.94 1.82 27.43
N ILE A 201 -24.33 0.57 27.54
CA ILE A 201 -25.03 -0.14 26.48
C ILE A 201 -26.52 -0.01 26.76
N GLY A 202 -27.29 0.44 25.77
CA GLY A 202 -28.75 0.53 25.88
C GLY A 202 -29.36 -0.87 26.04
N GLU A 203 -30.48 -0.93 26.77
CA GLU A 203 -31.18 -2.19 27.00
C GLU A 203 -32.02 -2.61 25.80
N ASP A 204 -32.46 -1.65 24.98
CA ASP A 204 -33.29 -1.90 23.80
C ASP A 204 -32.41 -2.18 22.58
N GLU A 205 -32.83 -3.16 21.78
CA GLU A 205 -32.22 -3.45 20.49
C GLU A 205 -32.72 -2.44 19.42
N ASP A 206 -31.84 -2.02 18.52
CA ASP A 206 -32.21 -1.24 17.35
C ASP A 206 -32.86 -2.13 16.27
N GLU A 207 -33.26 -1.52 15.14
CA GLU A 207 -33.89 -2.22 14.00
C GLU A 207 -33.02 -3.34 13.42
N ASP A 208 -31.70 -3.31 13.67
CA ASP A 208 -30.72 -4.31 13.23
C ASP A 208 -30.43 -5.37 14.33
N GLY A 209 -31.13 -5.35 15.48
CA GLY A 209 -30.93 -6.27 16.61
C GLY A 209 -29.66 -5.98 17.41
N LYS A 210 -29.20 -4.73 17.45
CA LYS A 210 -28.03 -4.31 18.21
C LYS A 210 -28.40 -3.39 19.35
N HIS A 211 -27.68 -3.55 20.45
CA HIS A 211 -27.78 -2.63 21.58
C HIS A 211 -26.99 -1.34 21.28
N PRO A 212 -27.65 -0.14 21.31
CA PRO A 212 -26.98 1.11 21.06
C PRO A 212 -25.99 1.46 22.18
N LEU A 213 -24.87 2.09 21.81
CA LEU A 213 -23.98 2.71 22.79
C LEU A 213 -24.54 4.09 23.20
N LEU A 214 -24.77 4.27 24.49
CA LEU A 214 -25.29 5.50 25.06
C LEU A 214 -24.16 6.27 25.74
N ILE A 215 -24.14 7.58 25.55
CA ILE A 215 -23.27 8.50 26.27
C ILE A 215 -24.12 9.36 27.19
N SER A 216 -23.75 9.40 28.47
CA SER A 216 -24.40 10.24 29.51
C SER A 216 -23.37 11.17 30.11
N GLY A 217 -23.71 12.45 30.26
CA GLY A 217 -22.83 13.44 30.85
C GLY A 217 -23.43 14.85 30.84
N ASN A 218 -22.80 15.76 31.59
CA ASN A 218 -23.22 17.15 31.64
C ASN A 218 -22.36 18.01 30.71
N MET A 219 -22.98 18.62 29.72
CA MET A 219 -22.33 19.53 28.76
C MET A 219 -22.31 20.99 29.23
N SER A 220 -22.94 21.31 30.40
CA SER A 220 -22.95 22.67 30.91
C SER A 220 -21.54 23.10 31.31
N ASN A 221 -21.10 24.25 30.80
CA ASN A 221 -19.75 24.80 31.04
C ASN A 221 -18.59 23.90 30.65
N TYR A 222 -18.81 22.99 29.68
CA TYR A 222 -17.77 22.08 29.22
C TYR A 222 -16.69 22.85 28.46
N PRO A 223 -15.39 22.68 28.77
CA PRO A 223 -14.33 23.43 28.12
C PRO A 223 -14.27 23.15 26.60
N VAL A 224 -14.25 24.21 25.80
CA VAL A 224 -14.16 24.08 24.32
C VAL A 224 -12.93 23.28 23.90
N THR A 225 -11.84 23.36 24.67
CA THR A 225 -10.61 22.57 24.42
C THR A 225 -10.83 21.05 24.50
N SER A 226 -11.84 20.64 25.30
CA SER A 226 -12.20 19.22 25.47
C SER A 226 -13.05 18.67 24.32
N LEU A 227 -13.60 19.52 23.44
CA LEU A 227 -14.37 19.09 22.26
C LEU A 227 -13.58 18.18 21.33
N LYS A 228 -12.25 18.33 21.30
CA LYS A 228 -11.38 17.44 20.53
C LYS A 228 -11.42 15.99 21.04
N SER A 229 -11.49 15.83 22.37
CA SER A 229 -11.60 14.51 23.01
C SER A 229 -12.97 13.89 22.76
N ILE A 230 -14.04 14.69 22.81
CA ILE A 230 -15.41 14.27 22.44
C ILE A 230 -15.46 13.83 20.97
N LYS A 231 -14.89 14.63 20.07
CA LYS A 231 -14.82 14.24 18.66
C LYS A 231 -14.06 12.92 18.46
N GLY A 232 -12.97 12.72 19.19
CA GLY A 232 -12.21 11.47 19.17
C GLY A 232 -13.05 10.29 19.66
N LEU A 233 -13.83 10.47 20.72
CA LEU A 233 -14.76 9.47 21.23
C LEU A 233 -15.85 9.16 20.21
N CYS A 234 -16.54 10.17 19.68
CA CYS A 234 -17.57 9.97 18.63
C CYS A 234 -17.03 9.19 17.44
N THR A 235 -15.82 9.54 16.95
CA THR A 235 -15.17 8.81 15.86
C THR A 235 -14.89 7.36 16.24
N THR A 236 -14.52 7.09 17.49
CA THR A 236 -14.25 5.73 17.96
C THR A 236 -15.54 4.91 18.06
N ILE A 237 -16.63 5.52 18.56
CA ILE A 237 -17.96 4.93 18.60
C ILE A 237 -18.49 4.64 17.20
N GLU A 238 -18.42 5.63 16.29
CA GLU A 238 -18.80 5.43 14.89
C GLU A 238 -18.05 4.27 14.21
N GLN A 239 -16.78 4.07 14.56
CA GLN A 239 -15.99 2.95 14.06
C GLN A 239 -16.39 1.61 14.68
N TYR A 240 -16.88 1.63 15.91
CA TYR A 240 -17.41 0.46 16.58
C TYR A 240 -18.80 0.09 16.05
N GLU A 241 -19.69 1.08 15.94
CA GLU A 241 -21.08 0.90 15.49
C GLU A 241 -21.21 0.68 13.98
N LYS A 242 -20.22 1.13 13.19
CA LYS A 242 -20.26 0.83 11.76
C LYS A 242 -20.29 -0.67 11.54
N PRO A 243 -21.50 -1.24 11.33
CA PRO A 243 -21.60 -2.62 10.87
C PRO A 243 -20.78 -2.68 9.58
N GLN A 244 -20.09 -3.77 9.44
CA GLN A 244 -19.25 -4.05 8.29
C GLN A 244 -20.03 -3.74 7.01
N ASN A 245 -19.72 -2.58 6.43
CA ASN A 245 -20.50 -2.03 5.32
C ASN A 245 -20.44 -3.04 4.15
N PRO A 246 -21.55 -3.68 3.76
CA PRO A 246 -21.56 -4.72 2.73
C PRO A 246 -21.05 -4.21 1.36
N LYS A 247 -21.07 -2.89 1.14
CA LYS A 247 -20.49 -2.27 -0.08
C LYS A 247 -18.96 -2.37 -0.19
N ALA A 248 -18.28 -2.84 0.85
CA ALA A 248 -16.83 -2.99 0.87
C ALA A 248 -16.38 -4.45 1.04
N LEU A 249 -17.20 -5.42 0.62
CA LEU A 249 -16.76 -6.81 0.50
C LEU A 249 -15.56 -6.84 -0.45
N LYS A 250 -14.40 -7.21 0.10
CA LYS A 250 -13.26 -7.53 -0.75
C LYS A 250 -13.46 -8.96 -1.22
N ASP A 251 -13.38 -9.15 -2.52
CA ASP A 251 -13.40 -10.50 -3.07
C ASP A 251 -12.19 -11.32 -2.56
N ALA A 252 -12.28 -12.62 -2.67
CA ALA A 252 -11.22 -13.53 -2.23
C ALA A 252 -9.87 -13.22 -2.89
N VAL A 253 -9.89 -12.71 -4.13
CA VAL A 253 -8.70 -12.34 -4.89
C VAL A 253 -7.92 -11.22 -4.20
N HIS A 254 -8.61 -10.18 -3.71
CA HIS A 254 -7.97 -9.09 -2.98
C HIS A 254 -7.43 -9.53 -1.62
N ILE A 255 -8.15 -10.43 -0.93
CA ILE A 255 -7.71 -10.99 0.36
C ILE A 255 -6.44 -11.80 0.16
N ASN A 256 -6.41 -12.68 -0.82
CA ASN A 256 -5.25 -13.50 -1.16
C ASN A 256 -4.05 -12.66 -1.60
N LYS A 257 -4.30 -11.56 -2.35
CA LYS A 257 -3.25 -10.60 -2.71
C LYS A 257 -2.57 -9.99 -1.47
N HIS A 258 -3.33 -9.66 -0.42
CA HIS A 258 -2.74 -9.18 0.84
C HIS A 258 -1.90 -10.26 1.53
N ALA A 259 -2.36 -11.51 1.56
CA ALA A 259 -1.61 -12.63 2.12
C ALA A 259 -0.27 -12.82 1.38
N MET A 260 -0.29 -12.85 0.06
CA MET A 260 0.91 -12.94 -0.77
C MET A 260 1.88 -11.79 -0.51
N HIS A 261 1.38 -10.55 -0.39
CA HIS A 261 2.24 -9.40 -0.10
C HIS A 261 2.94 -9.48 1.27
N ILE A 262 2.29 -10.03 2.30
CA ILE A 262 2.91 -10.24 3.60
C ILE A 262 4.13 -11.16 3.46
N VAL A 263 3.96 -12.31 2.84
CA VAL A 263 5.03 -13.30 2.66
C VAL A 263 6.18 -12.70 1.84
N ARG A 264 5.87 -12.03 0.74
CA ARG A 264 6.86 -11.37 -0.10
C ARG A 264 7.68 -10.31 0.65
N LEU A 265 7.02 -9.47 1.46
CA LEU A 265 7.72 -8.46 2.26
C LEU A 265 8.71 -9.08 3.24
N TYR A 266 8.35 -10.20 3.89
CA TYR A 266 9.27 -10.90 4.77
C TYR A 266 10.47 -11.48 4.02
N TYR A 267 10.27 -12.11 2.87
CA TYR A 267 11.38 -12.60 2.05
C TYR A 267 12.34 -11.47 1.66
N THR A 268 11.82 -10.32 1.21
CA THR A 268 12.68 -9.18 0.86
C THR A 268 13.42 -8.62 2.08
N ALA A 269 12.75 -8.56 3.24
CA ALA A 269 13.39 -8.10 4.47
C ALA A 269 14.53 -9.04 4.91
N PHE A 270 14.34 -10.35 4.81
CA PHE A 270 15.37 -11.34 5.15
C PHE A 270 16.58 -11.24 4.21
N ASP A 271 16.36 -11.14 2.90
CA ASP A 271 17.47 -10.99 1.95
C ASP A 271 18.28 -9.72 2.22
N ILE A 272 17.62 -8.61 2.56
CA ILE A 272 18.32 -7.37 2.90
C ILE A 272 19.10 -7.52 4.21
N LEU A 273 18.50 -8.13 5.24
CA LEU A 273 19.12 -8.25 6.56
C LEU A 273 20.23 -9.29 6.60
N GLU A 274 20.11 -10.39 5.87
CA GLU A 274 21.05 -11.51 5.89
C GLU A 274 22.14 -11.39 4.82
N GLN A 275 21.77 -10.89 3.63
CA GLN A 275 22.63 -10.88 2.44
C GLN A 275 23.03 -9.47 2.00
N GLY A 276 22.41 -8.40 2.52
CA GLY A 276 22.59 -7.03 2.04
C GLY A 276 22.12 -6.84 0.59
N LYS A 277 21.15 -7.63 0.13
CA LYS A 277 20.69 -7.60 -1.27
C LYS A 277 19.22 -7.24 -1.36
N ILE A 278 18.89 -6.43 -2.37
CA ILE A 278 17.49 -6.12 -2.73
C ILE A 278 17.09 -7.06 -3.86
N ILE A 279 16.24 -8.03 -3.57
CA ILE A 279 15.70 -8.96 -4.55
C ILE A 279 14.21 -8.65 -4.71
N THR A 280 13.85 -7.91 -5.76
CA THR A 280 12.47 -7.50 -6.02
C THR A 280 11.70 -8.61 -6.71
N ARG A 281 12.26 -9.20 -7.78
CA ARG A 281 11.67 -10.33 -8.47
C ARG A 281 12.00 -11.63 -7.73
N ARG A 282 10.97 -12.46 -7.50
CA ARG A 282 11.02 -13.66 -6.66
C ARG A 282 10.90 -14.94 -7.46
N ASP A 283 11.93 -15.23 -8.26
CA ASP A 283 11.90 -16.42 -9.13
C ASP A 283 11.89 -17.73 -8.33
N LYS A 284 12.59 -17.79 -7.18
CA LYS A 284 12.63 -19.00 -6.33
C LYS A 284 11.30 -19.27 -5.63
N GLU A 285 10.67 -18.23 -5.12
CA GLU A 285 9.42 -18.30 -4.36
C GLU A 285 8.20 -18.06 -5.24
N HIS A 286 8.39 -17.95 -6.56
CA HIS A 286 7.35 -17.58 -7.52
C HIS A 286 6.11 -18.47 -7.42
N GLU A 287 6.29 -19.78 -7.47
CA GLU A 287 5.18 -20.75 -7.41
C GLU A 287 4.42 -20.67 -6.09
N GLU A 288 5.14 -20.49 -4.98
CA GLU A 288 4.51 -20.34 -3.66
C GLU A 288 3.71 -19.05 -3.59
N LEU A 289 4.28 -17.93 -4.02
CA LEU A 289 3.59 -16.63 -4.01
C LEU A 289 2.34 -16.65 -4.90
N LEU A 290 2.41 -17.27 -6.07
CA LEU A 290 1.24 -17.46 -6.93
C LEU A 290 0.21 -18.40 -6.29
N ALA A 291 0.65 -19.48 -5.63
CA ALA A 291 -0.26 -20.39 -4.93
C ALA A 291 -1.03 -19.67 -3.81
N ILE A 292 -0.35 -18.80 -3.04
CA ILE A 292 -1.00 -17.95 -2.03
C ILE A 292 -1.98 -16.99 -2.69
N ARG A 293 -1.57 -16.31 -3.77
CA ARG A 293 -2.43 -15.38 -4.51
C ARG A 293 -3.69 -16.04 -5.05
N ASN A 294 -3.59 -17.30 -5.47
CA ASN A 294 -4.68 -18.11 -6.00
C ASN A 294 -5.49 -18.80 -4.89
N GLY A 295 -5.21 -18.56 -3.62
CA GLY A 295 -6.02 -19.00 -2.50
C GLY A 295 -5.77 -20.43 -2.03
N LYS A 296 -4.64 -21.06 -2.37
CA LYS A 296 -4.31 -22.44 -1.97
C LYS A 296 -4.41 -22.67 -0.45
N TYR A 297 -4.13 -21.67 0.36
CA TYR A 297 -4.11 -21.77 1.83
C TYR A 297 -5.33 -21.16 2.52
N MET A 298 -6.30 -20.67 1.76
CA MET A 298 -7.54 -20.10 2.27
C MET A 298 -8.64 -21.17 2.23
N ARG A 299 -8.60 -22.10 3.17
CA ARG A 299 -9.67 -23.11 3.40
C ARG A 299 -10.42 -22.81 4.68
#